data_1c6e2cf33165c8c1141db227f1fc1c5b
#
_entry.id   1c6e2cf33165c8c1141db227f1fc1c5b
#
_cell.length_a   1.000
_cell.length_b   1.000
_cell.length_c   1.000
_cell.angle_alpha   90.00
_cell.angle_beta   90.00
_cell.angle_gamma   90.00
#
_symmetry.space_group_name_H-M   'P 1'
#
loop_
_entity.id
_entity.type
_entity.pdbx_description
1 polymer ?
#
loop_
_entity_poly.entity_id
_entity_poly.type
_entity_poly.pdbx_seq_one_letter_code
_entity_poly.pdbx_strand_id
1 'polypeptide(L)'
;MVQTESGATTMPRALDGIRVVDFTWVRAGPWAARWLGALGAQVIKVEWPENPDPLRRGFNDTPPDVEPTLNTSGNFNDTNANKLSVTLNVRTPKGLDLIRRLISISDVVIENFSSRTLENWGIGYEEMRELKPDIVYVSQAGFGHTGRHHHYTTAGPIAQAFSGMTYLS
;
A
#
# COMPACT_ATOMS: atom_id res chain seq x y z
N MET A 1 -11.62 5.46 25.89
CA MET A 1 -12.49 4.27 25.82
C MET A 1 -13.53 4.50 24.74
N VAL A 2 -13.56 3.65 23.75
CA VAL A 2 -14.60 3.70 22.70
C VAL A 2 -15.65 2.66 23.06
N GLN A 3 -16.92 3.07 23.14
CA GLN A 3 -18.03 2.13 23.34
C GLN A 3 -18.40 1.53 21.98
N THR A 4 -18.44 0.20 21.90
CA THR A 4 -19.02 -0.52 20.77
C THR A 4 -20.49 -0.82 21.05
N GLU A 5 -21.31 -1.06 20.03
CA GLU A 5 -22.75 -1.39 20.15
C GLU A 5 -23.03 -2.61 21.06
N SER A 6 -22.04 -3.42 21.35
CA SER A 6 -22.13 -4.58 22.26
C SER A 6 -21.86 -4.27 23.73
N GLY A 7 -21.59 -3.01 24.10
CA GLY A 7 -21.26 -2.62 25.48
C GLY A 7 -19.90 -3.10 25.98
N ALA A 8 -19.10 -3.78 25.16
CA ALA A 8 -17.76 -4.18 25.50
C ALA A 8 -16.79 -2.98 25.40
N THR A 9 -16.10 -2.65 26.48
CA THR A 9 -15.06 -1.63 26.48
C THR A 9 -13.79 -2.23 25.91
N THR A 10 -13.42 -1.83 24.68
CA THR A 10 -12.13 -2.23 24.08
C THR A 10 -11.03 -1.27 24.53
N MET A 11 -9.85 -1.82 24.83
CA MET A 11 -8.67 -0.99 25.07
C MET A 11 -8.25 -0.33 23.75
N PRO A 12 -7.88 0.98 23.77
CA PRO A 12 -7.39 1.65 22.57
C PRO A 12 -6.11 0.96 22.06
N ARG A 13 -6.02 0.76 20.77
CA ARG A 13 -4.82 0.23 20.11
C ARG A 13 -3.84 1.37 19.82
N ALA A 14 -2.58 1.04 19.59
CA ALA A 14 -1.50 2.02 19.46
C ALA A 14 -1.72 3.06 18.33
N LEU A 15 -2.41 2.67 17.24
CA LEU A 15 -2.66 3.52 16.08
C LEU A 15 -4.16 3.82 15.86
N ASP A 16 -4.98 3.71 16.90
CA ASP A 16 -6.39 4.12 16.77
C ASP A 16 -6.47 5.62 16.45
N GLY A 17 -7.27 5.94 15.43
CA GLY A 17 -7.44 7.31 14.90
C GLY A 17 -6.49 7.67 13.77
N ILE A 18 -5.45 6.90 13.52
CA ILE A 18 -4.52 7.11 12.39
C ILE A 18 -5.11 6.55 11.10
N ARG A 19 -5.11 7.34 10.04
CA ARG A 19 -5.54 6.92 8.69
C ARG A 19 -4.37 6.84 7.74
N VAL A 20 -4.29 5.70 7.02
CA VAL A 20 -3.23 5.37 6.08
C VAL A 20 -3.82 5.20 4.68
N VAL A 21 -3.32 5.95 3.70
CA VAL A 21 -3.56 5.71 2.27
C VAL A 21 -2.49 4.75 1.76
N ASP A 22 -2.91 3.59 1.30
CA ASP A 22 -2.03 2.49 0.90
C ASP A 22 -2.07 2.28 -0.62
N PHE A 23 -1.00 2.67 -1.31
CA PHE A 23 -0.78 2.42 -2.74
C PHE A 23 0.10 1.18 -3.00
N THR A 24 0.48 0.46 -1.97
CA THR A 24 1.48 -0.61 -2.07
C THR A 24 0.99 -1.82 -2.86
N TRP A 25 1.90 -2.49 -3.54
CA TRP A 25 1.65 -3.70 -4.32
C TRP A 25 2.55 -4.86 -3.90
N VAL A 26 2.14 -6.07 -4.24
CA VAL A 26 2.86 -7.34 -4.08
C VAL A 26 3.10 -7.67 -2.60
N ARG A 27 4.29 -7.50 -2.06
CA ARG A 27 4.64 -8.04 -0.74
C ARG A 27 5.13 -7.00 0.27
N ALA A 28 6.25 -6.34 0.01
CA ALA A 28 6.96 -5.57 1.03
C ALA A 28 6.10 -4.45 1.62
N GLY A 29 5.52 -3.61 0.76
CA GLY A 29 4.65 -2.52 1.16
C GLY A 29 3.33 -3.00 1.78
N PRO A 30 2.56 -3.89 1.11
CA PRO A 30 1.31 -4.41 1.68
C PRO A 30 1.50 -5.07 3.04
N TRP A 31 2.60 -5.79 3.24
CA TRP A 31 2.95 -6.40 4.53
C TRP A 31 3.16 -5.37 5.62
N ALA A 32 3.91 -4.29 5.33
CA ALA A 32 4.10 -3.18 6.27
C ALA A 32 2.76 -2.51 6.62
N ALA A 33 1.95 -2.18 5.60
CA ALA A 33 0.64 -1.55 5.80
C ALA A 33 -0.34 -2.44 6.59
N ARG A 34 -0.28 -3.79 6.40
CA ARG A 34 -1.07 -4.74 7.20
C ARG A 34 -0.80 -4.60 8.71
N TRP A 35 0.48 -4.45 9.10
CA TRP A 35 0.83 -4.28 10.50
C TRP A 35 0.31 -2.96 11.09
N LEU A 36 0.31 -1.88 10.30
CA LEU A 36 -0.34 -0.63 10.75
C LEU A 36 -1.83 -0.87 11.03
N GLY A 37 -2.53 -1.60 10.16
CA GLY A 37 -3.93 -1.99 10.39
C GLY A 37 -4.12 -2.89 11.61
N ALA A 38 -3.24 -3.85 11.85
CA ALA A 38 -3.28 -4.72 13.04
C ALA A 38 -3.10 -3.92 14.34
N LEU A 39 -2.30 -2.85 14.29
CA LEU A 39 -2.08 -1.95 15.42
C LEU A 39 -3.18 -0.89 15.60
N GLY A 40 -4.19 -0.85 14.76
CA GLY A 40 -5.36 0.00 14.92
C GLY A 40 -5.57 1.07 13.87
N ALA A 41 -4.62 1.29 12.96
CA ALA A 41 -4.78 2.28 11.90
C ALA A 41 -5.91 1.88 10.93
N GLN A 42 -6.64 2.87 10.44
CA GLN A 42 -7.56 2.71 9.31
C GLN A 42 -6.76 2.72 8.00
N VAL A 43 -6.43 1.55 7.48
CA VAL A 43 -5.69 1.43 6.22
C VAL A 43 -6.66 1.35 5.05
N ILE A 44 -6.53 2.26 4.08
CA ILE A 44 -7.34 2.34 2.86
C ILE A 44 -6.46 2.03 1.67
N LYS A 45 -6.60 0.82 1.12
CA LYS A 45 -5.88 0.38 -0.07
C LYS A 45 -6.54 0.96 -1.31
N VAL A 46 -5.75 1.67 -2.11
CA VAL A 46 -6.16 2.27 -3.38
C VAL A 46 -5.74 1.34 -4.51
N GLU A 47 -6.70 0.90 -5.31
CA GLU A 47 -6.46 0.02 -6.45
C GLU A 47 -7.11 0.57 -7.73
N TRP A 48 -6.55 0.23 -8.85
CA TRP A 48 -7.10 0.53 -10.16
C TRP A 48 -7.63 -0.76 -10.79
N PRO A 49 -8.94 -0.85 -11.17
CA PRO A 49 -9.56 -2.10 -11.60
C PRO A 49 -8.90 -2.72 -12.83
N GLU A 50 -8.48 -1.89 -13.78
CA GLU A 50 -7.86 -2.35 -15.03
C GLU A 50 -6.42 -2.83 -14.82
N ASN A 51 -5.79 -2.40 -13.72
CA ASN A 51 -4.44 -2.81 -13.33
C ASN A 51 -4.37 -3.02 -11.82
N PRO A 52 -5.02 -4.06 -11.28
CA PRO A 52 -5.03 -4.38 -9.85
C PRO A 52 -3.65 -4.89 -9.39
N ASP A 53 -3.49 -5.01 -8.08
CA ASP A 53 -2.31 -5.63 -7.49
C ASP A 53 -2.01 -6.98 -8.16
N PRO A 54 -0.77 -7.21 -8.65
CA PRO A 54 -0.39 -8.45 -9.30
C PRO A 54 -0.68 -9.71 -8.48
N LEU A 55 -0.67 -9.65 -7.15
CA LEU A 55 -1.02 -10.79 -6.30
C LEU A 55 -2.47 -11.25 -6.48
N ARG A 56 -3.36 -10.42 -6.99
CA ARG A 56 -4.74 -10.84 -7.29
C ARG A 56 -4.83 -11.80 -8.48
N ARG A 57 -3.84 -11.80 -9.38
CA ARG A 57 -3.85 -12.57 -10.65
C ARG A 57 -2.78 -13.66 -10.71
N GLY A 58 -1.85 -13.67 -9.77
CA GLY A 58 -0.68 -14.54 -9.83
C GLY A 58 -0.64 -15.61 -8.75
N PHE A 59 0.19 -16.63 -9.01
CA PHE A 59 0.64 -17.68 -8.09
C PHE A 59 -0.25 -18.89 -7.87
N ASN A 60 -1.38 -19.07 -8.56
CA ASN A 60 -2.23 -20.29 -8.45
C ASN A 60 -2.45 -20.73 -6.98
N ASP A 61 -2.67 -19.78 -6.09
CA ASP A 61 -2.84 -19.99 -4.65
C ASP A 61 -4.33 -20.03 -4.24
N THR A 62 -5.21 -20.14 -5.23
CA THR A 62 -6.64 -20.39 -5.03
C THR A 62 -6.82 -21.88 -4.71
N PRO A 63 -7.60 -22.23 -3.67
CA PRO A 63 -7.92 -23.63 -3.37
C PRO A 63 -8.51 -24.35 -4.59
N PRO A 64 -8.24 -25.68 -4.76
CA PRO A 64 -8.64 -26.42 -5.95
C PRO A 64 -10.16 -26.49 -6.19
N ASP A 65 -10.95 -26.32 -5.15
CA ASP A 65 -12.41 -26.36 -5.14
C ASP A 65 -13.08 -24.98 -5.27
N VAL A 66 -12.27 -23.91 -5.42
CA VAL A 66 -12.72 -22.53 -5.53
C VAL A 66 -12.49 -22.00 -6.93
N GLU A 67 -13.54 -21.46 -7.56
CA GLU A 67 -13.40 -20.80 -8.86
C GLU A 67 -12.50 -19.54 -8.73
N PRO A 68 -11.42 -19.43 -9.52
CA PRO A 68 -10.49 -18.32 -9.43
C PRO A 68 -11.13 -16.97 -9.79
N THR A 69 -11.02 -16.01 -8.89
CA THR A 69 -11.42 -14.60 -9.09
C THR A 69 -10.32 -13.67 -8.60
N LEU A 70 -10.46 -12.37 -8.81
CA LEU A 70 -9.54 -11.37 -8.25
C LEU A 70 -9.54 -11.32 -6.69
N ASN A 71 -10.48 -12.02 -6.04
CA ASN A 71 -10.63 -12.02 -4.58
C ASN A 71 -10.26 -13.37 -3.92
N THR A 72 -9.91 -14.38 -4.69
CA THR A 72 -9.62 -15.73 -4.17
C THR A 72 -8.14 -16.02 -3.91
N SER A 73 -7.24 -15.08 -4.27
CA SER A 73 -5.81 -15.24 -4.00
C SER A 73 -5.51 -15.21 -2.49
N GLY A 74 -5.00 -16.31 -1.95
CA GLY A 74 -4.56 -16.43 -0.56
C GLY A 74 -3.42 -15.45 -0.24
N ASN A 75 -2.47 -15.30 -1.14
CA ASN A 75 -1.36 -14.35 -1.00
C ASN A 75 -1.83 -12.90 -0.91
N PHE A 76 -2.80 -12.51 -1.75
CA PHE A 76 -3.36 -11.17 -1.67
C PHE A 76 -4.12 -10.97 -0.36
N ASN A 77 -4.97 -11.90 0.01
CA ASN A 77 -5.80 -11.80 1.22
C ASN A 77 -4.94 -11.77 2.49
N ASP A 78 -3.87 -12.56 2.55
CA ASP A 78 -2.94 -12.54 3.67
C ASP A 78 -2.23 -11.17 3.80
N THR A 79 -1.64 -10.65 2.74
CA THR A 79 -0.89 -9.38 2.80
C THR A 79 -1.79 -8.13 2.96
N ASN A 80 -3.09 -8.26 2.73
CA ASN A 80 -4.03 -7.13 2.79
C ASN A 80 -5.13 -7.30 3.85
N ALA A 81 -4.97 -8.19 4.81
CA ALA A 81 -5.88 -8.32 5.94
C ALA A 81 -6.02 -6.99 6.71
N ASN A 82 -7.22 -6.72 7.24
CA ASN A 82 -7.57 -5.51 8.00
C ASN A 82 -7.50 -4.19 7.20
N LYS A 83 -7.55 -4.23 5.87
CA LYS A 83 -7.60 -3.03 5.04
C LYS A 83 -9.00 -2.82 4.47
N LEU A 84 -9.40 -1.56 4.38
CA LEU A 84 -10.47 -1.12 3.50
C LEU A 84 -9.94 -1.03 2.07
N SER A 85 -10.81 -1.16 1.08
CA SER A 85 -10.43 -1.04 -0.33
C SER A 85 -11.25 0.05 -1.02
N VAL A 86 -10.59 0.86 -1.83
CA VAL A 86 -11.23 1.81 -2.72
C VAL A 86 -10.69 1.63 -4.14
N THR A 87 -11.61 1.60 -5.08
CA THR A 87 -11.29 1.50 -6.51
C THR A 87 -11.21 2.90 -7.11
N LEU A 88 -10.00 3.31 -7.52
CA LEU A 88 -9.75 4.67 -7.98
C LEU A 88 -8.64 4.71 -9.03
N ASN A 89 -8.93 5.27 -10.22
CA ASN A 89 -7.93 5.55 -11.22
C ASN A 89 -7.34 6.95 -11.05
N VAL A 90 -6.21 7.05 -10.37
CA VAL A 90 -5.51 8.32 -10.09
C VAL A 90 -4.98 9.03 -11.33
N ARG A 91 -4.94 8.37 -12.48
CA ARG A 91 -4.52 8.97 -13.76
C ARG A 91 -5.62 9.78 -14.45
N THR A 92 -6.84 9.73 -13.96
CA THR A 92 -7.94 10.58 -14.44
C THR A 92 -8.04 11.85 -13.60
N PRO A 93 -8.49 12.98 -14.17
CA PRO A 93 -8.66 14.22 -13.40
C PRO A 93 -9.57 14.05 -12.18
N LYS A 94 -10.68 13.31 -12.35
CA LYS A 94 -11.61 13.01 -11.25
C LYS A 94 -10.98 12.10 -10.19
N GLY A 95 -10.22 11.07 -10.60
CA GLY A 95 -9.52 10.18 -9.66
C GLY A 95 -8.42 10.92 -8.91
N LEU A 96 -7.69 11.80 -9.58
CA LEU A 96 -6.68 12.65 -8.97
C LEU A 96 -7.28 13.62 -7.94
N ASP A 97 -8.43 14.23 -8.23
CA ASP A 97 -9.14 15.07 -7.26
C ASP A 97 -9.58 14.26 -6.02
N LEU A 98 -10.17 13.10 -6.24
CA LEU A 98 -10.64 12.25 -5.14
C LEU A 98 -9.48 11.77 -4.25
N ILE A 99 -8.35 11.38 -4.83
CA ILE A 99 -7.20 10.94 -4.03
C ILE A 99 -6.57 12.08 -3.24
N ARG A 100 -6.50 13.29 -3.82
CA ARG A 100 -6.04 14.49 -3.11
C ARG A 100 -6.91 14.80 -1.89
N ARG A 101 -8.23 14.68 -2.04
CA ARG A 101 -9.17 14.82 -0.92
C ARG A 101 -8.97 13.72 0.13
N LEU A 102 -8.70 12.48 -0.27
CA LEU A 102 -8.41 11.40 0.67
C LEU A 102 -7.10 11.67 1.42
N ILE A 103 -6.05 12.11 0.74
CA ILE A 103 -4.76 12.47 1.34
C ILE A 103 -4.93 13.61 2.36
N SER A 104 -5.72 14.65 2.05
CA SER A 104 -5.91 15.80 2.94
C SER A 104 -6.54 15.47 4.31
N ILE A 105 -7.20 14.32 4.42
CA ILE A 105 -7.82 13.82 5.66
C ILE A 105 -7.10 12.60 6.24
N SER A 106 -5.88 12.30 5.76
CA SER A 106 -5.09 11.13 6.17
C SER A 106 -3.79 11.57 6.85
N ASP A 107 -3.19 10.66 7.61
CA ASP A 107 -1.99 10.93 8.39
C ASP A 107 -0.75 10.33 7.73
N VAL A 108 -0.93 9.23 7.00
CA VAL A 108 0.17 8.50 6.37
C VAL A 108 -0.20 8.16 4.93
N VAL A 109 0.76 8.30 4.01
CA VAL A 109 0.71 7.72 2.67
C VAL A 109 1.87 6.73 2.53
N ILE A 110 1.59 5.51 2.10
CA ILE A 110 2.60 4.47 1.88
C ILE A 110 2.52 3.91 0.45
N GLU A 111 3.67 3.77 -0.19
CA GLU A 111 3.80 3.18 -1.53
C GLU A 111 5.11 2.39 -1.66
N ASN A 112 5.19 1.49 -2.64
CA ASN A 112 6.39 0.72 -2.96
C ASN A 112 6.63 0.57 -4.47
N PHE A 113 6.31 1.61 -5.21
CA PHE A 113 6.58 1.70 -6.64
C PHE A 113 8.05 2.03 -6.94
N SER A 114 8.37 2.07 -8.22
CA SER A 114 9.65 2.62 -8.66
C SER A 114 9.74 4.11 -8.32
N SER A 115 10.95 4.59 -8.10
CA SER A 115 11.23 6.00 -7.77
C SER A 115 10.44 6.96 -8.68
N ARG A 116 9.90 8.02 -8.07
CA ARG A 116 9.18 9.12 -8.72
C ARG A 116 7.82 8.76 -9.34
N THR A 117 7.25 7.62 -9.01
CA THR A 117 5.95 7.20 -9.58
C THR A 117 4.83 8.13 -9.11
N LEU A 118 4.74 8.44 -7.83
CA LEU A 118 3.69 9.33 -7.30
C LEU A 118 3.90 10.80 -7.73
N GLU A 119 5.14 11.25 -7.84
CA GLU A 119 5.46 12.57 -8.40
C GLU A 119 4.96 12.70 -9.85
N ASN A 120 5.18 11.67 -10.67
CA ASN A 120 4.70 11.63 -12.06
C ASN A 120 3.17 11.62 -12.15
N TRP A 121 2.47 11.21 -11.10
CA TRP A 121 1.00 11.27 -11.00
C TRP A 121 0.50 12.60 -10.43
N GLY A 122 1.39 13.51 -10.02
CA GLY A 122 1.04 14.79 -9.41
C GLY A 122 0.53 14.69 -7.97
N ILE A 123 1.00 13.68 -7.26
CA ILE A 123 0.77 13.43 -5.83
C ILE A 123 2.08 13.00 -5.15
N GLY A 124 3.20 13.66 -5.48
CA GLY A 124 4.46 13.48 -4.78
C GLY A 124 4.44 14.09 -3.37
N TYR A 125 5.57 14.00 -2.69
CA TYR A 125 5.65 14.46 -1.29
C TYR A 125 5.36 15.94 -1.12
N GLU A 126 5.84 16.79 -2.01
CA GLU A 126 5.62 18.24 -1.91
C GLU A 126 4.13 18.60 -2.10
N GLU A 127 3.47 17.99 -3.10
CA GLU A 127 2.04 18.15 -3.30
C GLU A 127 1.21 17.63 -2.11
N MET A 128 1.64 16.50 -1.52
CA MET A 128 0.98 15.97 -0.31
C MET A 128 1.11 16.94 0.87
N ARG A 129 2.29 17.56 1.06
CA ARG A 129 2.52 18.56 2.13
C ARG A 129 1.70 19.83 1.96
N GLU A 130 1.43 20.24 0.74
CA GLU A 130 0.51 21.36 0.47
C GLU A 130 -0.92 21.03 0.93
N LEU A 131 -1.35 19.77 0.78
CA LEU A 131 -2.67 19.30 1.19
C LEU A 131 -2.77 19.04 2.70
N LYS A 132 -1.71 18.49 3.29
CA LYS A 132 -1.61 18.09 4.69
C LYS A 132 -0.16 18.31 5.18
N PRO A 133 0.16 19.44 5.82
CA PRO A 133 1.53 19.81 6.18
C PRO A 133 2.27 18.84 7.10
N ASP A 134 1.55 18.04 7.89
CA ASP A 134 2.06 17.03 8.82
C ASP A 134 1.94 15.59 8.28
N ILE A 135 1.73 15.42 6.97
CA ILE A 135 1.65 14.10 6.34
C ILE A 135 2.95 13.31 6.50
N VAL A 136 2.84 12.05 6.87
CA VAL A 136 3.97 11.10 6.85
C VAL A 136 3.96 10.36 5.52
N TYR A 137 5.01 10.50 4.73
CA TYR A 137 5.15 9.79 3.46
C TYR A 137 6.20 8.69 3.57
N VAL A 138 5.79 7.45 3.28
CA VAL A 138 6.65 6.27 3.29
C VAL A 138 6.76 5.73 1.87
N SER A 139 7.94 5.85 1.28
CA SER A 139 8.25 5.31 -0.03
C SER A 139 9.29 4.20 0.07
N GLN A 140 8.96 3.03 -0.46
CA GLN A 140 9.76 1.81 -0.37
C GLN A 140 10.30 1.39 -1.75
N ALA A 141 10.90 2.32 -2.49
CA ALA A 141 11.55 1.99 -3.76
C ALA A 141 12.76 1.08 -3.51
N GLY A 142 12.85 -0.06 -4.20
CA GLY A 142 13.85 -1.08 -3.92
C GLY A 142 15.30 -0.65 -4.11
N PHE A 143 15.57 0.32 -4.98
CA PHE A 143 16.89 0.96 -5.14
C PHE A 143 16.94 2.38 -4.55
N GLY A 144 15.92 2.78 -3.78
CA GLY A 144 15.82 4.12 -3.21
C GLY A 144 15.48 5.19 -4.25
N HIS A 145 15.58 6.46 -3.84
CA HIS A 145 15.25 7.61 -4.67
C HIS A 145 16.49 8.36 -5.20
N THR A 146 17.68 7.98 -4.75
CA THR A 146 18.96 8.61 -5.11
C THR A 146 19.96 7.54 -5.53
N GLY A 147 21.08 7.96 -6.13
CA GLY A 147 22.14 7.05 -6.56
C GLY A 147 21.95 6.54 -7.99
N ARG A 148 22.96 5.81 -8.46
CA ARG A 148 23.11 5.41 -9.88
C ARG A 148 21.97 4.54 -10.39
N HIS A 149 21.36 3.72 -9.54
CA HIS A 149 20.39 2.69 -9.92
C HIS A 149 18.96 3.01 -9.44
N HIS A 150 18.69 4.21 -8.91
CA HIS A 150 17.39 4.60 -8.37
C HIS A 150 16.20 4.42 -9.33
N HIS A 151 16.46 4.44 -10.65
CA HIS A 151 15.44 4.28 -11.68
C HIS A 151 15.15 2.82 -12.06
N TYR A 152 15.87 1.85 -11.48
CA TYR A 152 15.63 0.45 -11.76
C TYR A 152 14.40 -0.06 -11.03
N THR A 153 13.59 -0.84 -11.74
CA THR A 153 12.51 -1.61 -11.14
C THR A 153 13.09 -2.78 -10.35
N THR A 154 12.57 -3.00 -9.15
CA THR A 154 13.06 -4.05 -8.25
C THR A 154 11.98 -5.08 -8.00
N ALA A 155 12.36 -6.34 -8.07
CA ALA A 155 11.63 -7.48 -7.52
C ALA A 155 12.55 -8.23 -6.56
N GLY A 156 12.01 -9.07 -5.70
CA GLY A 156 12.77 -9.83 -4.69
C GLY A 156 14.04 -10.51 -5.24
N PRO A 157 13.96 -11.30 -6.34
CA PRO A 157 15.14 -11.92 -6.95
C PRO A 157 16.20 -10.93 -7.43
N ILE A 158 15.79 -9.77 -7.93
CA ILE A 158 16.74 -8.71 -8.35
C ILE A 158 17.46 -8.12 -7.13
N ALA A 159 16.73 -7.81 -6.07
CA ALA A 159 17.32 -7.31 -4.83
C ALA A 159 18.28 -8.34 -4.23
N GLN A 160 17.93 -9.62 -4.23
CA GLN A 160 18.76 -10.72 -3.76
C GLN A 160 20.06 -10.85 -4.56
N ALA A 161 19.97 -10.80 -5.89
CA ALA A 161 21.16 -10.87 -6.77
C ALA A 161 22.05 -9.64 -6.57
N PHE A 162 21.47 -8.45 -6.49
CA PHE A 162 22.23 -7.20 -6.36
C PHE A 162 22.91 -7.05 -5.00
N SER A 163 22.33 -7.62 -3.93
CA SER A 163 22.92 -7.64 -2.59
C SER A 163 24.06 -8.65 -2.42
N GLY A 164 24.31 -9.50 -3.42
CA GLY A 164 25.28 -10.59 -3.34
C GLY A 164 24.77 -11.86 -2.67
N MET A 165 23.54 -11.89 -2.16
CA MET A 165 22.98 -13.09 -1.51
C MET A 165 22.95 -14.32 -2.43
N THR A 166 22.65 -14.11 -3.73
CA THR A 166 22.66 -15.20 -4.71
C THR A 166 24.06 -15.79 -4.92
N TYR A 167 25.12 -15.03 -4.67
CA TYR A 167 26.51 -15.50 -4.76
C TYR A 167 26.90 -16.34 -3.55
N LEU A 168 26.28 -16.09 -2.39
CA LEU A 168 26.60 -16.76 -1.12
C LEU A 168 25.78 -18.02 -0.90
N SER A 169 24.70 -18.24 -1.67
CA SER A 169 23.82 -19.40 -1.61
C SER A 169 24.15 -20.43 -2.70
#